data_781ed1693eb42e96ff577bf4a74f1ae0
#
_entry.id   781ed1693eb42e96ff577bf4a74f1ae0
#
_cell.length_a   1.000
_cell.length_b   1.000
_cell.length_c   1.000
_cell.angle_alpha   90.00
_cell.angle_beta   90.00
_cell.angle_gamma   90.00
#
_symmetry.space_group_name_H-M   'P 1'
#
loop_
_entity.id
_entity.type
_entity.pdbx_description
1 polymer ?
#
loop_
_entity_poly.entity_id
_entity_poly.type
_entity_poly.pdbx_seq_one_letter_code
_entity_poly.pdbx_strand_id
1 'polypeptide(L)'
;PELKDELGVVVYGKDSEQLKPLVPFQVYPLNYISNEKELVDVYNAVDLFVTPSLEENLPNTIMEAMAGGIPCVGFNVGGIPEMIDHLHNGYVADYRSAEDFANGIHWALSEGEYKSLSEEACRKAVTSYSESIITKKYIDVYNKITGDYE
;
A
#
# COMPACT_ATOMS: atom_id res chain seq x y z
N PRO A 1 -22.31 -4.53 0.07
CA PRO A 1 -23.10 -5.76 0.23
C PRO A 1 -22.86 -6.75 -0.93
N GLU A 2 -22.59 -6.26 -2.14
CA GLU A 2 -22.47 -7.08 -3.37
C GLU A 2 -21.16 -7.86 -3.43
N LEU A 3 -20.08 -7.39 -2.79
CA LEU A 3 -18.77 -8.06 -2.80
C LEU A 3 -18.54 -9.00 -1.60
N LYS A 4 -19.48 -9.09 -0.66
CA LYS A 4 -19.26 -9.76 0.63
C LYS A 4 -18.85 -11.24 0.50
N ASP A 5 -19.44 -11.95 -0.45
CA ASP A 5 -19.21 -13.39 -0.64
C ASP A 5 -18.02 -13.68 -1.57
N GLU A 6 -17.46 -12.64 -2.20
CA GLU A 6 -16.34 -12.71 -3.14
C GLU A 6 -15.03 -12.21 -2.55
N LEU A 7 -15.07 -11.51 -1.41
CA LEU A 7 -13.89 -10.93 -0.78
C LEU A 7 -13.24 -11.89 0.22
N GLY A 8 -11.93 -12.05 0.10
CA GLY A 8 -11.06 -12.62 1.12
C GLY A 8 -10.11 -11.56 1.67
N VAL A 9 -9.87 -11.57 2.98
CA VAL A 9 -8.96 -10.64 3.64
C VAL A 9 -7.75 -11.39 4.17
N VAL A 10 -6.58 -11.11 3.63
CA VAL A 10 -5.30 -11.61 4.15
C VAL A 10 -4.77 -10.60 5.16
N VAL A 11 -4.47 -11.06 6.37
CA VAL A 11 -3.93 -10.23 7.44
C VAL A 11 -2.64 -10.82 7.94
N TYR A 12 -1.55 -10.07 7.89
CA TYR A 12 -0.27 -10.51 8.43
C TYR A 12 0.21 -9.61 9.58
N GLY A 13 1.02 -10.18 10.45
CA GLY A 13 1.57 -9.51 11.61
C GLY A 13 1.02 -10.05 12.93
N LYS A 14 1.42 -9.38 14.00
CA LYS A 14 1.02 -9.77 15.35
C LYS A 14 -0.50 -9.61 15.51
N ASP A 15 -1.12 -10.56 16.19
CA ASP A 15 -2.56 -10.53 16.51
C ASP A 15 -3.52 -10.62 15.30
N SER A 16 -3.04 -11.09 14.14
CA SER A 16 -3.83 -11.22 12.90
C SER A 16 -5.12 -12.05 13.05
N GLU A 17 -5.14 -13.04 13.96
CA GLU A 17 -6.31 -13.86 14.28
C GLU A 17 -7.47 -13.06 14.88
N GLN A 18 -7.19 -11.94 15.53
CA GLN A 18 -8.21 -11.15 16.21
C GLN A 18 -9.20 -10.47 15.25
N LEU A 19 -8.84 -10.36 13.97
CA LEU A 19 -9.72 -9.76 12.98
C LEU A 19 -10.88 -10.69 12.58
N LYS A 20 -10.72 -12.01 12.67
CA LYS A 20 -11.73 -12.99 12.25
C LYS A 20 -13.16 -12.70 12.76
N PRO A 21 -13.38 -12.45 14.07
CA PRO A 21 -14.73 -12.20 14.57
C PRO A 21 -15.27 -10.80 14.28
N LEU A 22 -14.44 -9.90 13.76
CA LEU A 22 -14.77 -8.49 13.61
C LEU A 22 -15.29 -8.12 12.21
N VAL A 23 -15.02 -8.96 11.22
CA VAL A 23 -15.42 -8.68 9.83
C VAL A 23 -16.26 -9.82 9.25
N PRO A 24 -17.19 -9.50 8.33
CA PRO A 24 -18.08 -10.49 7.75
C PRO A 24 -17.46 -11.26 6.55
N PHE A 25 -16.17 -11.09 6.31
CA PHE A 25 -15.44 -11.68 5.19
C PHE A 25 -14.64 -12.91 5.63
N GLN A 26 -14.25 -13.74 4.66
CA GLN A 26 -13.27 -14.80 4.91
C GLN A 26 -11.92 -14.17 5.25
N VAL A 27 -11.38 -14.46 6.43
CA VAL A 27 -10.08 -13.95 6.89
C VAL A 27 -9.04 -15.06 6.85
N TYR A 28 -7.90 -14.77 6.25
CA TYR A 28 -6.70 -15.58 6.18
C TYR A 28 -5.60 -14.93 7.04
N PRO A 29 -5.56 -15.22 8.35
CA PRO A 29 -4.56 -14.63 9.22
C PRO A 29 -3.23 -15.34 9.02
N LEU A 30 -2.21 -14.54 8.76
CA LEU A 30 -0.83 -14.96 8.73
C LEU A 30 -0.13 -14.35 9.95
N ASN A 31 0.68 -15.12 10.64
CA ASN A 31 1.49 -14.64 11.74
C ASN A 31 2.56 -13.65 11.24
N TYR A 32 3.46 -13.26 12.13
CA TYR A 32 4.60 -12.45 11.73
C TYR A 32 5.44 -13.15 10.66
N ILE A 33 5.62 -12.50 9.53
CA ILE A 33 6.40 -12.98 8.40
C ILE A 33 7.78 -12.33 8.49
N SER A 34 8.82 -13.13 8.68
CA SER A 34 10.21 -12.68 8.73
C SER A 34 11.01 -13.01 7.47
N ASN A 35 10.45 -13.81 6.59
CA ASN A 35 11.08 -14.26 5.35
C ASN A 35 10.59 -13.38 4.19
N GLU A 36 11.53 -12.69 3.54
CA GLU A 36 11.22 -11.80 2.41
C GLU A 36 10.49 -12.52 1.27
N LYS A 37 10.85 -13.78 0.98
CA LYS A 37 10.18 -14.55 -0.07
C LYS A 37 8.72 -14.83 0.27
N GLU A 38 8.44 -15.20 1.52
CA GLU A 38 7.06 -15.40 1.98
C GLU A 38 6.25 -14.09 1.90
N LEU A 39 6.87 -12.97 2.23
CA LEU A 39 6.23 -11.65 2.13
C LEU A 39 5.89 -11.30 0.67
N VAL A 40 6.81 -11.56 -0.25
CA VAL A 40 6.56 -11.41 -1.70
C VAL A 40 5.43 -12.31 -2.17
N ASP A 41 5.39 -13.57 -1.71
CA ASP A 41 4.31 -14.50 -2.05
C ASP A 41 2.95 -14.00 -1.53
N VAL A 42 2.91 -13.38 -0.35
CA VAL A 42 1.69 -12.75 0.19
C VAL A 42 1.23 -11.57 -0.67
N TYR A 43 2.13 -10.68 -1.04
CA TYR A 43 1.77 -9.57 -1.94
C TYR A 43 1.29 -10.08 -3.29
N ASN A 44 1.92 -11.09 -3.88
CA ASN A 44 1.50 -11.67 -5.15
C ASN A 44 0.15 -12.40 -5.10
N ALA A 45 -0.36 -12.71 -3.92
CA ALA A 45 -1.62 -13.43 -3.73
C ALA A 45 -2.83 -12.52 -3.51
N VAL A 46 -2.65 -11.20 -3.52
CA VAL A 46 -3.71 -10.23 -3.25
C VAL A 46 -3.87 -9.23 -4.39
N ASP A 47 -5.09 -8.73 -4.55
CA ASP A 47 -5.45 -7.78 -5.61
C ASP A 47 -5.39 -6.31 -5.13
N LEU A 48 -5.43 -6.09 -3.83
CA LEU A 48 -5.45 -4.76 -3.24
C LEU A 48 -4.76 -4.77 -1.87
N PHE A 49 -3.94 -3.77 -1.61
CA PHE A 49 -3.38 -3.52 -0.27
C PHE A 49 -4.15 -2.39 0.41
N VAL A 50 -4.55 -2.60 1.67
CA VAL A 50 -5.28 -1.59 2.44
C VAL A 50 -4.57 -1.29 3.76
N THR A 51 -4.46 0.00 4.09
CA THR A 51 -3.90 0.44 5.36
C THR A 51 -4.79 1.49 6.03
N PRO A 52 -5.58 1.10 7.05
CA PRO A 52 -6.44 2.02 7.80
C PRO A 52 -5.69 2.75 8.91
N SER A 53 -4.39 2.96 8.76
CA SER A 53 -3.55 3.64 9.74
C SER A 53 -4.03 5.07 9.98
N LEU A 54 -4.10 5.46 11.25
CA LEU A 54 -4.48 6.81 11.66
C LEU A 54 -3.26 7.74 11.87
N GLU A 55 -2.08 7.15 11.95
CA GLU A 55 -0.81 7.86 12.07
C GLU A 55 0.24 7.10 11.27
N GLU A 56 0.87 7.76 10.33
CA GLU A 56 1.93 7.21 9.49
C GLU A 56 2.96 8.28 9.15
N ASN A 57 4.18 7.82 8.85
CA ASN A 57 5.18 8.68 8.22
C ASN A 57 5.24 8.35 6.71
N LEU A 58 6.04 7.37 6.33
CA LEU A 58 6.16 6.87 4.96
C LEU A 58 6.18 5.33 5.02
N PRO A 59 5.01 4.66 4.96
CA PRO A 59 4.90 3.23 5.26
C PRO A 59 5.58 2.35 4.20
N ASN A 60 6.58 1.58 4.62
CA ASN A 60 7.28 0.63 3.74
C ASN A 60 6.32 -0.39 3.12
N THR A 61 5.27 -0.77 3.83
CA THR A 61 4.28 -1.73 3.36
C THR A 61 3.53 -1.27 2.11
N ILE A 62 3.24 0.03 1.98
CA ILE A 62 2.69 0.60 0.74
C ILE A 62 3.73 0.50 -0.38
N MET A 63 4.98 0.85 -0.10
CA MET A 63 6.05 0.79 -1.10
C MET A 63 6.28 -0.64 -1.60
N GLU A 64 6.29 -1.61 -0.70
CA GLU A 64 6.43 -3.03 -1.00
C GLU A 64 5.26 -3.55 -1.86
N ALA A 65 4.02 -3.23 -1.48
CA ALA A 65 2.83 -3.57 -2.25
C ALA A 65 2.89 -2.97 -3.66
N MET A 66 3.16 -1.67 -3.76
CA MET A 66 3.26 -0.98 -5.04
C MET A 66 4.40 -1.53 -5.92
N ALA A 67 5.53 -1.94 -5.32
CA ALA A 67 6.62 -2.57 -6.06
C ALA A 67 6.20 -3.91 -6.69
N GLY A 68 5.28 -4.63 -6.03
CA GLY A 68 4.61 -5.81 -6.58
C GLY A 68 3.49 -5.50 -7.59
N GLY A 69 3.26 -4.24 -7.90
CA GLY A 69 2.17 -3.82 -8.79
C GLY A 69 0.79 -3.90 -8.13
N ILE A 70 0.71 -3.78 -6.81
CA ILE A 70 -0.55 -3.87 -6.08
C ILE A 70 -1.06 -2.45 -5.78
N PRO A 71 -2.24 -2.08 -6.28
CA PRO A 71 -2.88 -0.81 -5.92
C PRO A 71 -3.12 -0.72 -4.41
N CYS A 72 -3.07 0.49 -3.88
CA CYS A 72 -3.17 0.70 -2.44
C CYS A 72 -4.34 1.62 -2.08
N VAL A 73 -4.99 1.35 -0.94
CA VAL A 73 -5.98 2.25 -0.32
C VAL A 73 -5.49 2.64 1.07
N GLY A 74 -5.43 3.93 1.35
CA GLY A 74 -5.02 4.46 2.64
C GLY A 74 -5.71 5.77 2.98
N PHE A 75 -5.68 6.17 4.26
CA PHE A 75 -6.18 7.47 4.65
C PHE A 75 -5.23 8.60 4.25
N ASN A 76 -5.78 9.79 4.05
CA ASN A 76 -5.03 11.03 3.85
C ASN A 76 -4.33 11.44 5.16
N VAL A 77 -3.20 10.78 5.47
CA VAL A 77 -2.40 11.02 6.67
C VAL A 77 -0.92 10.73 6.41
N GLY A 78 -0.05 11.53 7.02
CA GLY A 78 1.40 11.37 6.90
C GLY A 78 1.88 11.42 5.45
N GLY A 79 2.75 10.48 5.08
CA GLY A 79 3.27 10.36 3.72
C GLY A 79 2.43 9.49 2.78
N ILE A 80 1.29 8.97 3.21
CA ILE A 80 0.42 8.14 2.35
C ILE A 80 0.03 8.89 1.06
N PRO A 81 -0.40 10.18 1.09
CA PRO A 81 -0.75 10.93 -0.12
C PRO A 81 0.45 11.24 -1.05
N GLU A 82 1.68 11.10 -0.56
CA GLU A 82 2.87 11.22 -1.42
C GLU A 82 3.14 9.93 -2.20
N MET A 83 2.74 8.80 -1.65
CA MET A 83 2.94 7.47 -2.23
C MET A 83 1.81 7.10 -3.18
N ILE A 84 0.57 7.32 -2.76
CA ILE A 84 -0.63 6.99 -3.53
C ILE A 84 -1.08 8.22 -4.32
N ASP A 85 -0.96 8.16 -5.64
CA ASP A 85 -1.57 9.13 -6.55
C ASP A 85 -3.05 8.75 -6.72
N HIS A 86 -3.93 9.49 -6.05
CA HIS A 86 -5.36 9.21 -5.96
C HIS A 86 -6.00 8.98 -7.34
N LEU A 87 -6.72 7.87 -7.50
CA LEU A 87 -7.36 7.37 -8.73
C LEU A 87 -6.40 7.01 -9.88
N HIS A 88 -5.08 6.96 -9.63
CA HIS A 88 -4.08 6.58 -10.64
C HIS A 88 -3.38 5.27 -10.29
N ASN A 89 -2.90 5.12 -9.05
CA ASN A 89 -2.26 3.91 -8.58
C ASN A 89 -2.88 3.35 -7.29
N GLY A 90 -4.01 3.94 -6.87
CA GLY A 90 -4.73 3.59 -5.67
C GLY A 90 -5.71 4.67 -5.26
N TYR A 91 -6.16 4.63 -4.02
CA TYR A 91 -7.15 5.56 -3.49
C TYR A 91 -6.69 6.14 -2.15
N VAL A 92 -6.72 7.47 -2.05
CA VAL A 92 -6.49 8.19 -0.80
C VAL A 92 -7.84 8.61 -0.25
N ALA A 93 -8.25 7.96 0.83
CA ALA A 93 -9.52 8.23 1.50
C ALA A 93 -9.40 9.37 2.50
N ASP A 94 -10.49 10.08 2.72
CA ASP A 94 -10.57 11.13 3.73
C ASP A 94 -10.20 10.59 5.12
N TYR A 95 -9.42 11.37 5.85
CA TYR A 95 -8.92 10.96 7.16
C TYR A 95 -10.05 10.57 8.11
N ARG A 96 -9.99 9.36 8.66
CA ARG A 96 -10.99 8.75 9.56
C ARG A 96 -12.38 8.53 8.95
N SER A 97 -12.56 8.67 7.67
CA SER A 97 -13.81 8.33 7.01
C SER A 97 -13.86 6.86 6.63
N ALA A 98 -14.52 6.03 7.44
CA ALA A 98 -14.73 4.62 7.12
C ALA A 98 -15.58 4.44 5.85
N GLU A 99 -16.50 5.36 5.58
CA GLU A 99 -17.33 5.36 4.37
C GLU A 99 -16.48 5.60 3.13
N ASP A 100 -15.64 6.64 3.13
CA ASP A 100 -14.80 6.94 1.99
C ASP A 100 -13.69 5.89 1.78
N PHE A 101 -13.19 5.29 2.87
CA PHE A 101 -12.27 4.17 2.79
C PHE A 101 -12.92 2.95 2.11
N ALA A 102 -14.17 2.64 2.45
CA ALA A 102 -14.94 1.58 1.81
C ALA A 102 -15.22 1.88 0.34
N ASN A 103 -15.53 3.14 0.00
CA ASN A 103 -15.68 3.59 -1.39
C ASN A 103 -14.39 3.39 -2.18
N GLY A 104 -13.23 3.71 -1.58
CA GLY A 104 -11.92 3.48 -2.18
C GLY A 104 -11.64 2.01 -2.48
N ILE A 105 -11.97 1.10 -1.55
CA ILE A 105 -11.85 -0.35 -1.78
C ILE A 105 -12.77 -0.79 -2.92
N HIS A 106 -14.03 -0.36 -2.89
CA HIS A 106 -14.99 -0.69 -3.93
C HIS A 106 -14.54 -0.18 -5.30
N TRP A 107 -14.12 1.06 -5.38
CA TRP A 107 -13.61 1.66 -6.61
C TRP A 107 -12.42 0.88 -7.18
N ALA A 108 -11.41 0.56 -6.35
CA ALA A 108 -10.21 -0.14 -6.79
C ALA A 108 -10.49 -1.55 -7.32
N LEU A 109 -11.48 -2.26 -6.73
CA LEU A 109 -11.81 -3.64 -7.10
C LEU A 109 -12.86 -3.76 -8.21
N SER A 110 -13.68 -2.73 -8.46
CA SER A 110 -14.84 -2.83 -9.34
C SER A 110 -14.84 -1.83 -10.51
N GLU A 111 -14.34 -0.62 -10.28
CA GLU A 111 -14.42 0.49 -11.25
C GLU A 111 -13.06 0.84 -11.84
N GLY A 112 -12.00 0.67 -11.07
CA GLY A 112 -10.63 0.90 -11.51
C GLY A 112 -10.20 -0.11 -12.57
N GLU A 113 -9.52 0.34 -13.62
CA GLU A 113 -8.88 -0.57 -14.55
C GLU A 113 -7.64 -1.17 -13.87
N TYR A 114 -7.79 -2.35 -13.28
CA TYR A 114 -6.77 -3.01 -12.46
C TYR A 114 -5.38 -3.03 -13.11
N LYS A 115 -5.31 -3.35 -14.39
CA LYS A 115 -4.03 -3.39 -15.11
C LYS A 115 -3.33 -2.03 -15.10
N SER A 116 -4.08 -0.96 -15.36
CA SER A 116 -3.54 0.41 -15.33
C SER A 116 -3.09 0.80 -13.92
N LEU A 117 -3.92 0.51 -12.91
CA LEU A 117 -3.57 0.78 -11.51
C LEU A 117 -2.29 0.05 -11.09
N SER A 118 -2.17 -1.22 -11.48
CA SER A 118 -1.01 -2.08 -11.18
C SER A 118 0.28 -1.54 -11.83
N GLU A 119 0.21 -1.22 -13.12
CA GLU A 119 1.35 -0.66 -13.87
C GLU A 119 1.82 0.67 -13.26
N GLU A 120 0.88 1.56 -12.91
CA GLU A 120 1.18 2.85 -12.30
C GLU A 120 1.71 2.73 -10.87
N ALA A 121 1.20 1.77 -10.07
CA ALA A 121 1.73 1.48 -8.74
C ALA A 121 3.19 1.03 -8.83
N CYS A 122 3.49 0.04 -9.67
CA CYS A 122 4.85 -0.44 -9.87
C CYS A 122 5.77 0.67 -10.42
N ARG A 123 5.31 1.43 -11.40
CA ARG A 123 6.07 2.55 -11.97
C ARG A 123 6.45 3.57 -10.88
N LYS A 124 5.49 3.99 -10.06
CA LYS A 124 5.70 4.95 -8.97
C LYS A 124 6.72 4.41 -7.95
N ALA A 125 6.59 3.16 -7.53
CA ALA A 125 7.53 2.53 -6.59
C ALA A 125 8.96 2.55 -7.15
N VAL A 126 9.16 2.09 -8.36
CA VAL A 126 10.49 2.01 -9.00
C VAL A 126 11.10 3.39 -9.21
N THR A 127 10.33 4.35 -9.73
CA THR A 127 10.85 5.68 -10.10
C THR A 127 11.04 6.63 -8.93
N SER A 128 10.38 6.38 -7.79
CA SER A 128 10.41 7.30 -6.65
C SER A 128 11.12 6.74 -5.43
N TYR A 129 11.09 5.42 -5.23
CA TYR A 129 11.48 4.75 -3.98
C TYR A 129 12.52 3.65 -4.15
N SER A 130 12.97 3.33 -5.38
CA SER A 130 14.06 2.34 -5.55
C SER A 130 15.33 2.77 -4.81
N GLU A 131 16.11 1.80 -4.37
CA GLU A 131 17.34 2.03 -3.62
C GLU A 131 18.28 3.02 -4.33
N SER A 132 18.42 2.89 -5.65
CA SER A 132 19.26 3.79 -6.45
C SER A 132 18.77 5.24 -6.44
N ILE A 133 17.45 5.46 -6.52
CA ILE A 133 16.84 6.79 -6.47
C ILE A 133 17.00 7.40 -5.07
N ILE A 134 16.72 6.63 -4.05
CA ILE A 134 16.84 7.11 -2.66
C ILE A 134 18.31 7.41 -2.33
N THR A 135 19.23 6.52 -2.69
CA THR A 135 20.67 6.75 -2.50
C THR A 135 21.12 8.05 -3.17
N LYS A 136 20.70 8.28 -4.42
CA LYS A 136 21.02 9.52 -5.12
C LYS A 136 20.48 10.76 -4.38
N LYS A 137 19.23 10.73 -3.92
CA LYS A 137 18.65 11.84 -3.12
C LYS A 137 19.47 12.13 -1.87
N TYR A 138 19.95 11.10 -1.15
CA TYR A 138 20.81 11.30 0.02
C TYR A 138 22.16 11.91 -0.37
N ILE A 139 22.81 11.41 -1.42
CA ILE A 139 24.08 11.97 -1.91
C ILE A 139 23.90 13.45 -2.29
N ASP A 140 22.83 13.79 -3.01
CA ASP A 140 22.54 15.16 -3.41
C ASP A 140 22.37 16.09 -2.18
N VAL A 141 21.73 15.60 -1.11
CA VAL A 141 21.60 16.35 0.15
C VAL A 141 22.95 16.54 0.81
N TYR A 142 23.79 15.49 0.90
CA TYR A 142 25.12 15.60 1.49
C TYR A 142 26.01 16.59 0.72
N ASN A 143 26.05 16.49 -0.60
CA ASN A 143 26.82 17.41 -1.45
C ASN A 143 26.39 18.89 -1.24
N LYS A 144 25.09 19.15 -1.13
CA LYS A 144 24.58 20.49 -0.82
C LYS A 144 25.03 21.03 0.54
N ILE A 145 25.17 20.15 1.53
CA ILE A 145 25.58 20.56 2.89
C ILE A 145 27.09 20.74 2.96
N THR A 146 27.86 19.88 2.31
CA THR A 146 29.34 19.92 2.34
C THR A 146 29.92 20.96 1.40
N GLY A 147 29.14 21.50 0.48
CA GLY A 147 29.62 22.51 -0.50
C GLY A 147 30.41 21.90 -1.67
N ASP A 148 30.40 20.58 -1.80
CA ASP A 148 31.01 19.88 -2.93
C ASP A 148 30.04 19.93 -4.13
N TYR A 149 30.06 21.06 -4.83
CA TYR A 149 29.44 21.18 -6.14
C TYR A 149 30.51 20.86 -7.20
N GLU A 150 30.48 19.67 -7.77
CA GLU A 150 31.04 19.43 -9.09
C GLU A 150 29.96 19.54 -10.16
#